data_3fb203f7e3bca9d4be5cf795714740bb
#
_entry.id   3fb203f7e3bca9d4be5cf795714740bb
#
_cell.length_a   1.000
_cell.length_b   1.000
_cell.length_c   1.000
_cell.angle_alpha   90.00
_cell.angle_beta   90.00
_cell.angle_gamma   90.00
#
_symmetry.space_group_name_H-M   'P 1'
#
loop_
_entity.id
_entity.type
_entity.pdbx_description
1 polymer ?
#
loop_
_entity_poly.entity_id
_entity_poly.type
_entity_poly.pdbx_seq_one_letter_code
_entity_poly.pdbx_strand_id
1 'polypeptide(L)' 'MVQYAVTLKGGDWTVFRDGEPIEHGMSRSAAIQMAKGLAFEAEEHGDTVELLIQGYYGEMSRRLSGGAED' A
#
# COMPACT_ATOMS: atom_id res chain seq x y z
N MET A 1 2.90 7.50 -11.54
CA MET A 1 2.16 6.51 -10.72
C MET A 1 2.84 6.33 -9.38
N VAL A 2 2.07 6.26 -8.31
CA VAL A 2 2.58 6.02 -6.98
C VAL A 2 2.23 4.60 -6.57
N GLN A 3 3.20 3.87 -6.01
CA GLN A 3 2.97 2.50 -5.56
C GLN A 3 3.08 2.45 -4.04
N TYR A 4 2.05 1.90 -3.40
CA TYR A 4 2.11 1.59 -1.99
C TYR A 4 2.03 0.07 -1.82
N ALA A 5 2.80 -0.45 -0.88
CA ALA A 5 2.82 -1.88 -0.63
C ALA A 5 2.78 -2.15 0.87
N VAL A 6 2.05 -3.19 1.24
CA VAL A 6 1.97 -3.66 2.62
C VAL A 6 2.49 -5.08 2.62
N THR A 7 3.62 -5.30 3.29
CA THR A 7 4.23 -6.63 3.30
C THR A 7 4.65 -7.01 4.70
N LEU A 8 4.75 -8.31 4.92
CA LEU A 8 5.22 -8.88 6.17
C LEU A 8 6.73 -9.02 6.09
N LYS A 9 7.44 -8.46 7.05
CA LYS A 9 8.88 -8.51 7.06
C LYS A 9 9.37 -8.68 8.48
N GLY A 10 10.04 -9.81 8.74
CA GLY A 10 10.60 -10.07 10.06
C GLY A 10 9.57 -10.09 11.18
N GLY A 11 8.36 -10.54 10.88
CA GLY A 11 7.31 -10.61 11.89
C GLY A 11 6.47 -9.36 12.02
N ASP A 12 6.88 -8.26 11.39
CA ASP A 12 6.14 -7.00 11.45
C ASP A 12 5.66 -6.62 10.06
N TRP A 13 4.57 -5.87 10.02
CA TRP A 13 4.05 -5.39 8.75
C TRP A 13 4.63 -4.01 8.46
N THR A 14 5.01 -3.82 7.21
CA THR A 14 5.70 -2.60 6.76
C THR A 14 4.95 -2.02 5.59
N VAL A 15 4.86 -0.69 5.57
CA VAL A 15 4.28 0.04 4.45
C VAL A 15 5.43 0.62 3.63
N PHE A 16 5.39 0.37 2.33
CA PHE A 16 6.39 0.88 1.40
C PHE A 16 5.74 1.88 0.45
N ARG A 17 6.50 2.88 0.06
CA ARG A 17 6.10 3.80 -1.00
C ARG A 17 7.18 3.79 -2.06
N ASP A 18 6.81 3.38 -3.27
CA ASP A 18 7.74 3.29 -4.40
C ASP A 18 9.00 2.52 -4.04
N GLY A 19 8.80 1.44 -3.27
CA GLY A 19 9.91 0.57 -2.90
C GLY A 19 10.65 0.96 -1.64
N GLU A 20 10.32 2.10 -1.04
CA GLU A 20 11.00 2.55 0.17
C GLU A 20 10.11 2.38 1.39
N PRO A 21 10.64 1.79 2.47
CA PRO A 21 9.82 1.63 3.68
C PRO A 21 9.58 2.99 4.32
N ILE A 22 8.31 3.27 4.63
CA ILE A 22 7.95 4.54 5.27
C ILE A 22 7.40 4.32 6.67
N GLU A 23 6.99 3.10 6.99
CA GLU A 23 6.52 2.79 8.34
C GLU A 23 6.64 1.29 8.55
N HIS A 24 7.02 0.88 9.76
CA HIS A 24 7.19 -0.54 10.08
C HIS A 24 6.72 -0.80 11.51
N GLY A 25 6.77 -2.07 11.92
CA GLY A 25 6.39 -2.43 13.28
C GLY A 25 4.90 -2.37 13.52
N MET A 26 4.10 -2.55 12.48
CA MET A 26 2.66 -2.39 12.56
C MET A 26 1.95 -3.74 12.52
N SER A 27 0.71 -3.76 12.98
CA SER A 27 -0.15 -4.88 12.70
C SER A 27 -0.57 -4.82 11.24
N ARG A 28 -1.06 -5.96 10.70
CA ARG A 28 -1.49 -5.99 9.32
C ARG A 28 -2.62 -5.00 9.06
N SER A 29 -3.60 -4.97 9.95
CA SER A 29 -4.74 -4.10 9.71
C SER A 29 -4.35 -2.62 9.81
N ALA A 30 -3.45 -2.26 10.72
CA ALA A 30 -2.98 -0.88 10.82
C ALA A 30 -2.20 -0.49 9.57
N ALA A 31 -1.36 -1.39 9.07
CA ALA A 31 -0.58 -1.12 7.87
C ALA A 31 -1.49 -0.93 6.66
N ILE A 32 -2.51 -1.77 6.53
CA ILE A 32 -3.46 -1.65 5.43
C ILE A 32 -4.23 -0.34 5.52
N GLN A 33 -4.67 0.03 6.71
CA GLN A 33 -5.38 1.30 6.89
C GLN A 33 -4.51 2.48 6.50
N MET A 34 -3.25 2.47 6.92
CA MET A 34 -2.33 3.53 6.56
C MET A 34 -2.12 3.61 5.06
N ALA A 35 -1.88 2.47 4.42
CA ALA A 35 -1.63 2.45 2.99
C ALA A 35 -2.85 2.92 2.22
N LYS A 36 -4.04 2.52 2.65
CA LYS A 36 -5.27 2.96 1.99
C LYS A 36 -5.47 4.47 2.12
N GLY A 37 -5.18 5.02 3.30
CA GLY A 37 -5.30 6.46 3.49
C GLY A 37 -4.36 7.23 2.60
N LEU A 38 -3.10 6.77 2.51
CA LEU A 38 -2.12 7.42 1.65
C LEU A 38 -2.51 7.30 0.18
N ALA A 39 -3.02 6.14 -0.22
CA ALA A 39 -3.47 5.94 -1.58
C ALA A 39 -4.62 6.87 -1.92
N PHE A 40 -5.55 7.02 -1.00
CA PHE A 40 -6.69 7.90 -1.20
C PHE A 40 -6.24 9.36 -1.38
N GLU A 41 -5.29 9.80 -0.56
CA GLU A 41 -4.76 11.15 -0.68
C GLU A 41 -4.07 11.37 -2.02
N ALA A 42 -3.31 10.39 -2.47
CA ALA A 42 -2.63 10.51 -3.76
C ALA A 42 -3.64 10.59 -4.90
N GLU A 43 -4.70 9.80 -4.82
CA GLU A 43 -5.75 9.84 -5.83
C GLU A 43 -6.43 11.20 -5.86
N GLU A 44 -6.60 11.82 -4.71
CA GLU A 44 -7.21 13.14 -4.64
C GLU A 44 -6.33 14.20 -5.29
N HIS A 45 -5.04 13.95 -5.36
CA HIS A 45 -4.13 14.84 -6.06
C HIS A 45 -4.02 14.52 -7.55
N GLY A 46 -4.80 13.56 -8.03
CA GLY A 46 -4.80 13.21 -9.43
C GLY A 46 -3.83 12.11 -9.82
N ASP A 47 -3.16 11.50 -8.85
CA ASP A 47 -2.21 10.43 -9.15
C ASP A 47 -2.91 9.11 -9.41
N THR A 48 -2.31 8.29 -10.27
CA THR A 48 -2.69 6.90 -10.40
C THR A 48 -1.94 6.13 -9.33
N VAL A 49 -2.63 5.26 -8.62
CA VAL A 49 -2.06 4.54 -7.48
C VAL A 49 -2.15 3.04 -7.70
N GLU A 50 -1.04 2.36 -7.40
CA GLU A 50 -1.02 0.91 -7.32
C GLU A 50 -0.86 0.53 -5.86
N LEU A 51 -1.76 -0.32 -5.37
CA LEU A 51 -1.72 -0.77 -3.98
C LEU A 51 -1.53 -2.28 -3.97
N LEU A 52 -0.47 -2.73 -3.30
CA LEU A 52 -0.14 -4.14 -3.19
C LEU A 52 -0.26 -4.54 -1.72
N ILE A 53 -1.01 -5.61 -1.47
CA ILE A 53 -1.20 -6.08 -0.10
C ILE A 53 -0.87 -7.57 -0.04
N GLN A 54 0.04 -7.93 0.83
CA GLN A 54 0.43 -9.32 1.04
C GLN A 54 -0.58 -10.00 1.95
N GLY A 55 -1.02 -11.20 1.58
CA GLY A 55 -1.89 -12.00 2.43
C GLY A 55 -1.10 -12.83 3.42
N TYR A 56 -1.82 -13.55 4.28
CA TYR A 56 -1.20 -14.34 5.33
C TYR A 56 -0.36 -15.50 4.78
N TYR A 57 -0.65 -15.95 3.57
CA TYR A 57 0.09 -17.05 2.97
C TYR A 57 1.09 -16.57 1.95
N GLY A 58 1.39 -15.28 1.95
CA GLY A 58 2.39 -14.73 1.06
C GLY A 58 1.89 -14.27 -0.29
N GLU A 59 0.63 -14.52 -0.59
CA GLU A 59 0.08 -14.08 -1.88
C GLU A 59 -0.06 -12.56 -1.88
N MET A 60 0.03 -11.95 -3.07
CA MET A 60 -0.09 -10.50 -3.21
C MET A 60 -1.38 -10.16 -3.93
N SER A 61 -2.13 -9.24 -3.33
CA SER A 61 -3.27 -8.62 -4.01
C SER A 61 -2.82 -7.31 -4.60
N ARG A 62 -3.27 -7.03 -5.81
CA ARG A 62 -2.89 -5.81 -6.50
C ARG A 62 -4.13 -5.04 -6.91
N ARG A 63 -4.09 -3.75 -6.67
CA ARG A 63 -5.22 -2.89 -6.99
C ARG A 63 -4.70 -1.63 -7.64
N LEU A 64 -5.25 -1.29 -8.79
CA LEU A 64 -4.94 -0.05 -9.47
C LEU A 64 -6.14 0.87 -9.34
N SER A 65 -5.88 2.13 -9.00
CA SER A 65 -6.94 3.11 -8.91
C SER A 65 -6.36 4.47 -9.20
N GLY A 66 -7.24 5.43 -9.37
CA GLY A 66 -6.80 6.80 -9.58
C GLY A 66 -7.27 7.36 -10.88
N GLY A 67 -6.82 8.54 -11.15
CA GLY A 67 -7.39 9.42 -12.14
C GLY A 67 -7.49 8.95 -13.54
N ALA A 68 -6.90 7.88 -13.87
CA ALA A 68 -6.95 7.45 -15.25
C ALA A 68 -8.23 6.79 -15.64
N GLU A 69 -9.11 6.62 -14.88
CA GLU A 69 -10.19 5.88 -15.21
C GLU A 69 -11.05 6.30 -16.05
N ASP A 70 -11.20 6.23 -16.71
CA ASP A 70 -11.99 6.81 -17.44
C ASP A 70 -12.45 6.57 -17.88
#